data_eb9e8e0724b1112ca864b2adfc33b879
#
_entry.id   eb9e8e0724b1112ca864b2adfc33b879
#
_cell.length_a   1.000
_cell.length_b   1.000
_cell.length_c   1.000
_cell.angle_alpha   90.00
_cell.angle_beta   90.00
_cell.angle_gamma   90.00
#
_symmetry.space_group_name_H-M   'P 1'
#
loop_
_entity.id
_entity.type
_entity.pdbx_description
1 polymer ?
#
loop_
_entity_poly.entity_id
_entity_poly.type
_entity_poly.pdbx_seq_one_letter_code
_entity_poly.pdbx_strand_id
1 'polypeptide(L)'
;MKLIIHKEAIQNALQSIQGIVDKKTTMPVLSHFLLKVGETASLMATDLDIALRGPLKAEIKKGGSLCIPARKLFEIAREVDDDILLESQENNWIKVTSGKSTFKLMGLPEED
;
A
#
# COMPACT_ATOMS: atom_id res chain seq x y z
N MET A 1 1.00 12.24 -2.61
CA MET A 1 1.60 11.26 -1.71
C MET A 1 2.89 10.73 -2.33
N LYS A 2 3.95 10.76 -1.58
CA LYS A 2 5.25 10.25 -2.03
C LYS A 2 6.06 9.82 -0.83
N LEU A 3 6.52 8.57 -0.82
CA LEU A 3 7.31 8.05 0.30
C LEU A 3 8.20 6.91 -0.15
N ILE A 4 9.26 6.67 0.61
CA ILE A 4 10.19 5.57 0.38
C ILE A 4 10.05 4.61 1.54
N ILE A 5 9.79 3.33 1.23
CA ILE A 5 9.57 2.30 2.24
C ILE A 5 10.66 1.25 2.11
N HIS A 6 11.28 0.89 3.23
CA HIS A 6 12.21 -0.23 3.25
C HIS A 6 11.51 -1.50 2.80
N LYS A 7 12.17 -2.25 1.94
CA LYS A 7 11.63 -3.51 1.43
C LYS A 7 11.12 -4.41 2.55
N GLU A 8 11.90 -4.59 3.61
CA GLU A 8 11.50 -5.46 4.72
C GLU A 8 10.29 -4.91 5.46
N ALA A 9 10.20 -3.61 5.63
CA ALA A 9 9.07 -3.00 6.32
C ALA A 9 7.76 -3.23 5.57
N ILE A 10 7.78 -3.05 4.23
CA ILE A 10 6.57 -3.26 3.44
C ILE A 10 6.21 -4.74 3.35
N GLN A 11 7.20 -5.63 3.25
CA GLN A 11 6.94 -7.07 3.22
C GLN A 11 6.27 -7.54 4.52
N ASN A 12 6.79 -7.11 5.66
CA ASN A 12 6.23 -7.47 6.95
C ASN A 12 4.82 -6.91 7.15
N ALA A 13 4.61 -5.66 6.76
CA ALA A 13 3.31 -5.02 6.89
C ALA A 13 2.26 -5.72 6.02
N LEU A 14 2.59 -6.01 4.77
CA LEU A 14 1.66 -6.66 3.86
C LEU A 14 1.38 -8.10 4.26
N GLN A 15 2.37 -8.80 4.78
CA GLN A 15 2.17 -10.15 5.28
C GLN A 15 1.18 -10.17 6.44
N SER A 16 1.23 -9.16 7.30
CA SER A 16 0.32 -9.05 8.44
C SER A 16 -1.13 -8.91 8.01
N ILE A 17 -1.39 -8.23 6.89
CA ILE A 17 -2.77 -7.95 6.47
C ILE A 17 -3.32 -8.97 5.47
N GLN A 18 -2.50 -9.90 4.98
CA GLN A 18 -2.93 -10.86 3.96
C GLN A 18 -4.10 -11.73 4.40
N GLY A 19 -4.16 -12.08 5.67
CA GLY A 19 -5.26 -12.87 6.20
C GLY A 19 -6.57 -12.10 6.31
N ILE A 20 -6.51 -10.78 6.22
CA ILE A 20 -7.66 -9.90 6.36
C ILE A 20 -8.18 -9.45 5.00
N VAL A 21 -7.28 -9.17 4.05
CA VAL A 21 -7.66 -8.70 2.74
C VAL A 21 -8.32 -9.80 1.94
N ASP A 22 -9.55 -9.57 1.49
CA ASP A 22 -10.33 -10.54 0.75
C ASP A 22 -10.08 -10.41 -0.75
N LYS A 23 -9.61 -11.49 -1.37
CA LYS A 23 -9.26 -11.53 -2.79
C LYS A 23 -10.46 -11.77 -3.69
N LYS A 24 -11.54 -12.34 -3.15
CA LYS A 24 -12.71 -12.75 -3.91
C LYS A 24 -13.93 -11.93 -3.61
N THR A 25 -13.75 -10.80 -2.96
CA THR A 25 -14.86 -9.94 -2.57
C THR A 25 -15.47 -9.23 -3.77
N THR A 26 -16.77 -8.95 -3.67
CA THR A 26 -17.45 -8.08 -4.61
C THR A 26 -17.30 -6.60 -4.21
N MET A 27 -16.69 -6.34 -3.06
CA MET A 27 -16.41 -4.98 -2.59
C MET A 27 -14.93 -4.68 -2.82
N PRO A 28 -14.58 -3.91 -3.87
CA PRO A 28 -13.16 -3.68 -4.20
C PRO A 28 -12.33 -3.12 -3.05
N VAL A 29 -12.93 -2.32 -2.18
CA VAL A 29 -12.19 -1.72 -1.06
C VAL A 29 -11.64 -2.78 -0.11
N LEU A 30 -12.25 -3.96 -0.04
CA LEU A 30 -11.78 -5.04 0.84
C LEU A 30 -10.56 -5.78 0.28
N SER A 31 -10.21 -5.57 -0.98
CA SER A 31 -8.98 -6.12 -1.56
C SER A 31 -7.83 -5.11 -1.50
N HIS A 32 -8.07 -3.96 -0.90
CA HIS A 32 -7.11 -2.87 -0.78
C HIS A 32 -6.82 -2.60 0.68
N PHE A 33 -5.69 -1.96 0.95
CA PHE A 33 -5.44 -1.39 2.27
C PHE A 33 -5.34 0.13 2.12
N LEU A 34 -5.73 0.83 3.17
CA LEU A 34 -5.64 2.29 3.20
C LEU A 34 -4.25 2.69 3.69
N LEU A 35 -3.54 3.48 2.90
CA LEU A 35 -2.27 4.06 3.30
C LEU A 35 -2.49 5.53 3.57
N LYS A 36 -2.24 5.96 4.80
CA LYS A 36 -2.30 7.35 5.22
C LYS A 36 -0.91 7.87 5.53
N VAL A 37 -0.54 8.96 4.88
CA VAL A 37 0.80 9.52 5.00
C VAL A 37 0.69 10.98 5.41
N GLY A 38 1.17 11.29 6.59
CA GLY A 38 1.28 12.65 7.12
C GLY A 38 2.66 12.83 7.68
N GLU A 39 2.77 13.19 8.95
CA GLU A 39 4.07 13.21 9.63
C GLU A 39 4.60 11.80 9.80
N THR A 40 3.68 10.83 9.92
CA THR A 40 3.99 9.41 9.96
C THR A 40 3.14 8.70 8.93
N ALA A 41 3.53 7.48 8.58
CA ALA A 41 2.76 6.65 7.68
C ALA A 41 2.07 5.54 8.46
N SER A 42 0.83 5.22 8.08
CA SER A 42 0.08 4.13 8.70
C SER A 42 -0.72 3.40 7.63
N LEU A 43 -1.00 2.12 7.91
CA LEU A 43 -1.85 1.33 7.03
C LEU A 43 -3.04 0.77 7.82
N MET A 44 -4.13 0.55 7.12
CA MET A 44 -5.34 -0.03 7.71
C MET A 44 -6.01 -0.96 6.70
N ALA A 45 -6.40 -2.14 7.17
CA ALA A 45 -7.12 -3.11 6.36
C ALA A 45 -8.28 -3.66 7.17
N THR A 46 -9.36 -4.06 6.49
CA THR A 46 -10.52 -4.63 7.15
C THR A 46 -11.20 -5.66 6.26
N ASP A 47 -11.84 -6.66 6.90
CA ASP A 47 -12.72 -7.61 6.23
C ASP A 47 -14.17 -7.43 6.66
N LEU A 48 -14.50 -6.31 7.29
CA LEU A 48 -15.78 -5.92 7.87
C LEU A 48 -15.99 -6.46 9.30
N ASP A 49 -15.33 -7.54 9.66
CA ASP A 49 -15.41 -8.10 11.02
C ASP A 49 -14.20 -7.70 11.86
N ILE A 50 -13.04 -7.65 11.22
CA ILE A 50 -11.78 -7.31 11.87
C ILE A 50 -11.15 -6.15 11.12
N ALA A 51 -10.60 -5.21 11.86
CA ALA A 51 -9.80 -4.13 11.29
C ALA A 51 -8.39 -4.19 11.88
N LEU A 52 -7.39 -4.12 11.02
CA LEU A 52 -6.00 -4.04 11.42
C LEU A 52 -5.46 -2.66 11.06
N ARG A 53 -4.88 -1.98 12.03
CA ARG A 53 -4.23 -0.68 11.83
C ARG A 53 -2.84 -0.74 12.44
N GLY A 54 -1.85 -0.28 11.70
CA GLY A 54 -0.50 -0.27 12.23
C GLY A 54 0.36 0.79 11.58
N PRO A 55 1.47 1.15 12.23
CA PRO A 55 2.41 2.10 11.65
C PRO A 55 3.19 1.44 10.51
N LEU A 56 3.60 2.26 9.56
CA LEU A 56 4.49 1.83 8.49
C LEU A 56 5.72 2.72 8.53
N LYS A 57 6.88 2.11 8.68
CA LYS A 57 8.13 2.85 8.75
C LYS A 57 8.55 3.26 7.35
N ALA A 58 8.65 4.57 7.11
CA ALA A 58 8.93 5.09 5.79
C ALA A 58 9.59 6.45 5.87
N GLU A 59 10.31 6.81 4.80
CA GLU A 59 10.81 8.16 4.62
C GLU A 59 9.77 8.93 3.82
N ILE A 60 9.13 9.90 4.45
CA ILE A 60 8.00 10.62 3.86
C ILE A 60 8.49 11.85 3.12
N LYS A 61 8.12 11.94 1.84
CA LYS A 61 8.43 13.09 0.99
C LYS A 61 7.22 14.01 0.85
N LYS A 62 6.02 13.45 0.75
CA LYS A 62 4.79 14.21 0.60
C LYS A 62 3.63 13.42 1.19
N GLY A 63 2.75 14.09 1.94
CA GLY A 63 1.59 13.47 2.55
C GLY A 63 0.47 13.16 1.56
N GLY A 64 -0.52 12.45 2.03
CA GLY A 64 -1.69 12.05 1.27
C GLY A 64 -2.27 10.75 1.77
N SER A 65 -3.32 10.28 1.11
CA SER A 65 -3.93 9.00 1.45
C SER A 65 -4.52 8.36 0.20
N LEU A 66 -4.49 7.04 0.17
CA LEU A 66 -4.97 6.29 -0.99
C LEU A 66 -5.13 4.82 -0.60
N CYS A 67 -6.14 4.16 -1.18
CA CYS A 67 -6.30 2.72 -1.02
C CYS A 67 -5.48 2.02 -2.10
N ILE A 68 -4.67 1.07 -1.70
CA ILE A 68 -3.70 0.38 -2.58
C ILE A 68 -4.05 -1.09 -2.65
N PRO A 69 -4.05 -1.71 -3.86
CA PRO A 69 -4.29 -3.15 -3.98
C PRO A 69 -3.20 -3.93 -3.25
N ALA A 70 -3.60 -4.61 -2.18
CA ALA A 70 -2.66 -5.24 -1.26
C ALA A 70 -1.87 -6.37 -1.90
N ARG A 71 -2.56 -7.26 -2.61
CA ARG A 71 -1.91 -8.43 -3.20
C ARG A 71 -0.89 -8.04 -4.27
N LYS A 72 -1.26 -7.08 -5.12
CA LYS A 72 -0.35 -6.65 -6.19
C LYS A 72 0.89 -5.99 -5.63
N LEU A 73 0.75 -5.16 -4.61
CA LEU A 73 1.90 -4.55 -3.99
C LEU A 73 2.76 -5.59 -3.26
N PHE A 74 2.12 -6.59 -2.63
CA PHE A 74 2.85 -7.66 -1.98
C PHE A 74 3.69 -8.46 -2.98
N GLU A 75 3.11 -8.78 -4.13
CA GLU A 75 3.83 -9.50 -5.19
C GLU A 75 5.04 -8.70 -5.69
N ILE A 76 4.85 -7.38 -5.88
CA ILE A 76 5.96 -6.51 -6.27
C ILE A 76 7.04 -6.48 -5.18
N ALA A 77 6.64 -6.35 -3.92
CA ALA A 77 7.59 -6.29 -2.82
C ALA A 77 8.42 -7.57 -2.68
N ARG A 78 7.86 -8.71 -3.08
CA ARG A 78 8.59 -9.97 -3.07
C ARG A 78 9.62 -10.08 -4.18
N GLU A 79 9.35 -9.45 -5.32
CA GLU A 79 10.19 -9.59 -6.52
C GLU A 79 11.35 -8.60 -6.56
N VAL A 80 11.25 -7.47 -5.85
CA VAL A 80 12.28 -6.44 -5.92
C VAL A 80 13.33 -6.62 -4.84
N ASP A 81 14.53 -6.10 -5.09
CA ASP A 81 15.66 -6.21 -4.17
C ASP A 81 15.97 -4.91 -3.44
N ASP A 82 15.42 -3.80 -3.89
CA ASP A 82 15.69 -2.47 -3.32
C ASP A 82 14.49 -1.91 -2.58
N ASP A 83 14.70 -0.82 -1.87
CA ASP A 83 13.62 -0.08 -1.24
C ASP A 83 12.62 0.39 -2.27
N ILE A 84 11.39 0.64 -1.82
CA ILE A 84 10.27 0.93 -2.71
C ILE A 84 9.87 2.38 -2.57
N LEU A 85 9.82 3.10 -3.72
CA LEU A 85 9.29 4.44 -3.79
C LEU A 85 7.85 4.36 -4.29
N LEU A 86 6.91 4.88 -3.48
CA LEU A 86 5.50 4.96 -3.85
C LEU A 86 5.15 6.42 -4.12
N GLU A 87 4.53 6.66 -5.28
CA GLU A 87 4.08 8.00 -5.66
C GLU A 87 2.66 7.93 -6.20
N SER A 88 1.76 8.73 -5.63
CA SER A 88 0.43 8.87 -6.21
C SER A 88 0.51 9.75 -7.45
N GLN A 89 -0.27 9.41 -8.45
CA GLN A 89 -0.39 10.15 -9.70
C GLN A 89 -1.85 10.51 -9.94
N GLU A 90 -2.15 11.08 -11.10
CA GLU A 90 -3.52 11.47 -11.44
C GLU A 90 -4.43 10.24 -11.50
N ASN A 91 -5.71 10.45 -11.21
CA ASN A 91 -6.76 9.42 -11.31
C ASN A 91 -6.49 8.20 -10.43
N ASN A 92 -5.89 8.41 -9.26
CA ASN A 92 -5.60 7.36 -8.27
C ASN A 92 -4.60 6.31 -8.71
N TRP A 93 -3.86 6.56 -9.80
CA TRP A 93 -2.75 5.70 -10.17
C TRP A 93 -1.61 5.85 -9.17
N ILE A 94 -0.92 4.74 -8.91
CA ILE A 94 0.24 4.71 -8.02
C ILE A 94 1.43 4.20 -8.82
N LYS A 95 2.50 4.97 -8.82
CA LYS A 95 3.75 4.56 -9.41
C LYS A 95 4.62 3.92 -8.34
N VAL A 96 5.07 2.71 -8.58
CA VAL A 96 5.92 1.94 -7.68
C VAL A 96 7.27 1.76 -8.34
N THR A 97 8.31 2.29 -7.72
CA THR A 97 9.66 2.22 -8.29
C THR A 97 10.59 1.54 -7.29
N SER A 98 11.37 0.57 -7.77
CA SER A 98 12.40 -0.07 -6.96
C SER A 98 13.58 -0.41 -7.85
N GLY A 99 14.74 0.20 -7.57
CA GLY A 99 15.90 0.05 -8.43
C GLY A 99 15.60 0.53 -9.84
N LYS A 100 15.73 -0.35 -10.82
CA LYS A 100 15.45 -0.04 -12.23
C LYS A 100 14.05 -0.44 -12.67
N SER A 101 13.27 -1.01 -11.77
CA SER A 101 11.92 -1.49 -12.09
C SER A 101 10.86 -0.46 -11.73
N THR A 102 9.88 -0.30 -12.61
CA THR A 102 8.76 0.61 -12.38
C THR A 102 7.46 -0.11 -12.69
N PHE A 103 6.50 0.02 -11.77
CA PHE A 103 5.16 -0.58 -11.90
C PHE A 103 4.11 0.51 -11.70
N LYS A 104 2.94 0.28 -12.25
CA LYS A 104 1.78 1.16 -12.02
C LYS A 104 0.63 0.33 -11.50
N LEU A 105 0.03 0.79 -10.41
CA LEU A 105 -1.14 0.15 -9.81
C LEU A 105 -2.30 1.13 -9.79
N MET A 106 -3.51 0.61 -9.98
CA MET A 106 -4.71 1.43 -9.85
C MET A 106 -5.19 1.38 -8.40
N GLY A 107 -5.20 2.54 -7.74
CA GLY A 107 -5.72 2.66 -6.40
C GLY A 107 -7.17 3.09 -6.37
N LEU A 108 -7.68 3.30 -5.16
CA LEU A 108 -9.01 3.83 -4.92
C LEU A 108 -8.89 5.01 -3.95
N PRO A 109 -9.76 6.01 -4.06
CA PRO A 109 -9.73 7.12 -3.09
C PRO A 109 -10.15 6.62 -1.71
N GLU A 110 -9.73 7.35 -0.68
CA GLU A 110 -9.99 6.96 0.71
C GLU A 110 -11.48 6.78 1.01
N GLU A 111 -12.33 7.55 0.36
CA GLU A 111 -13.77 7.55 0.63
C GLU A 111 -14.54 6.37 0.03
N ASP A 112 -13.93 5.57 -0.78
CA ASP A 112 -14.63 4.43 -1.43
C ASP A 112 -14.68 3.19 -0.55
#